data_422aeaa2411f6066f643f14116523202
#
_entry.id   422aeaa2411f6066f643f14116523202
#
_cell.length_a   1.000
_cell.length_b   1.000
_cell.length_c   1.000
_cell.angle_alpha   90.00
_cell.angle_beta   90.00
_cell.angle_gamma   90.00
#
_symmetry.space_group_name_H-M   'P 1'
#
loop_
_entity.id
_entity.type
_entity.pdbx_description
1 polymer ?
#
loop_
_entity_poly.entity_id
_entity_poly.type
_entity_poly.pdbx_seq_one_letter_code
_entity_poly.pdbx_strand_id
1 'polypeptide(L)'
;MKKIIAFLLAFSMVLAFAACDIGNDVSRPENSGASTEVSGEAGNESEASEAAIATDADGMRLIPIPTDEYDGTLDIKFSDGVAFAQYANAGLDSFSVTFVAYTLTDGKRTGVLELGEGEWTIVVQSGRLYVLDAASRHMRVYDKSLILLTEYDLPASDDIYFAVSADGRYILIFGSKPILCNASDGSDTKRNITTSVRSGYAFGDKFVITAGDEIAVSGREKPISILDPATGAITYCGDERALKVNAPYLTETWNDGIIFTEIGSGKRRVIHQPDEREYIVDCDDGTIVTVVDGLYRIYRTETSEYLTLDLTGHSFGCAAENGYFYAADSAGVHVVNLSKAKYTACRITEADETTDIHGMYEPYRGGTEEVEIAERVFEKYGVRIIFESNNFVNGGLFYEVSAAPEEDWLPTAKTIEEFLSLIPATLMREVSGGKEVWIYLCRDIHKGEESFGGFAAYVSQYPFIAVDSSFRGDSAMAVLSHEAGHVFNYRLSIESAAKWEKATPSEYYGENDLKHTIYDNDTSDVWFVSSYARTNAEEDRADTFSAMFMAAYRNESSAAFTYQNIMNKFKIYAEILRETYDCCKNASELFWEKFVK
;
A
#
# COMPACT_ATOMS: atom_id res chain seq x y z
N MET A 1 18.19 6.21 15.95
CA MET A 1 17.35 6.79 14.92
C MET A 1 17.20 5.86 13.69
N LYS A 2 18.26 5.41 13.01
CA LYS A 2 18.11 4.43 11.89
C LYS A 2 17.40 3.13 12.29
N LYS A 3 17.56 2.64 13.51
CA LYS A 3 16.90 1.42 14.03
C LYS A 3 15.38 1.60 14.25
N ILE A 4 14.92 2.79 14.61
CA ILE A 4 13.49 3.09 14.82
C ILE A 4 12.75 3.21 13.48
N ILE A 5 13.39 3.72 12.44
CA ILE A 5 12.80 3.84 11.11
C ILE A 5 12.65 2.46 10.43
N ALA A 6 13.63 1.57 10.59
CA ALA A 6 13.52 0.18 10.10
C ALA A 6 12.43 -0.60 10.85
N PHE A 7 12.26 -0.37 12.15
CA PHE A 7 11.20 -0.96 12.98
C PHE A 7 9.81 -0.48 12.56
N LEU A 8 9.65 0.82 12.27
CA LEU A 8 8.37 1.39 11.80
C LEU A 8 8.02 0.94 10.38
N LEU A 9 9.00 0.74 9.49
CA LEU A 9 8.76 0.22 8.13
C LEU A 9 8.43 -1.28 8.13
N ALA A 10 9.10 -2.09 8.95
CA ALA A 10 8.75 -3.50 9.12
C ALA A 10 7.37 -3.66 9.77
N PHE A 11 7.03 -2.82 10.76
CA PHE A 11 5.74 -2.81 11.43
C PHE A 11 4.61 -2.29 10.52
N SER A 12 4.87 -1.35 9.62
CA SER A 12 3.87 -0.88 8.64
C SER A 12 3.54 -1.91 7.56
N MET A 13 4.46 -2.82 7.22
CA MET A 13 4.14 -3.95 6.33
C MET A 13 3.35 -5.06 7.04
N VAL A 14 3.53 -5.25 8.35
CA VAL A 14 2.73 -6.20 9.15
C VAL A 14 1.37 -5.59 9.53
N LEU A 15 1.28 -4.27 9.78
CA LEU A 15 0.03 -3.57 10.13
C LEU A 15 -0.90 -3.30 8.94
N ALA A 16 -0.46 -3.47 7.71
CA ALA A 16 -1.36 -3.39 6.56
C ALA A 16 -2.41 -4.52 6.55
N PHE A 17 -2.26 -5.54 7.42
CA PHE A 17 -3.20 -6.66 7.55
C PHE A 17 -3.75 -6.89 8.97
N ALA A 18 -3.40 -6.08 9.96
CA ALA A 18 -3.82 -6.29 11.34
C ALA A 18 -4.34 -5.01 11.99
N ALA A 19 -5.43 -4.47 11.47
CA ALA A 19 -6.18 -3.42 12.14
C ALA A 19 -7.61 -3.90 12.36
N CYS A 20 -7.83 -4.63 13.44
CA CYS A 20 -9.05 -4.59 14.26
C CYS A 20 -8.85 -5.38 15.55
N ASP A 21 -9.09 -4.67 16.62
CA ASP A 21 -9.58 -5.07 17.93
C ASP A 21 -8.61 -5.38 19.08
N ILE A 22 -8.72 -4.47 20.05
CA ILE A 22 -8.22 -4.60 21.42
C ILE A 22 -9.41 -5.02 22.29
N GLY A 23 -9.24 -6.10 23.02
CA GLY A 23 -10.09 -6.35 24.20
C GLY A 23 -10.24 -7.82 24.60
N ASN A 24 -9.47 -8.28 25.53
CA ASN A 24 -9.82 -8.78 26.85
C ASN A 24 -8.87 -9.85 27.40
N ASP A 25 -8.39 -9.51 28.54
CA ASP A 25 -7.74 -10.29 29.59
C ASP A 25 -8.37 -11.68 29.84
N VAL A 26 -7.58 -12.76 29.84
CA VAL A 26 -7.75 -13.93 30.72
C VAL A 26 -6.43 -14.66 30.96
N SER A 27 -6.16 -14.90 32.23
CA SER A 27 -5.08 -15.53 32.94
C SER A 27 -4.59 -16.91 32.48
N ARG A 28 -3.27 -17.07 32.62
CA ARG A 28 -2.38 -18.25 32.48
C ARG A 28 -2.79 -19.50 33.29
N PRO A 29 -2.37 -20.69 32.85
CA PRO A 29 -1.46 -21.46 33.70
C PRO A 29 -0.22 -22.03 32.99
N GLU A 30 0.85 -22.13 33.76
CA GLU A 30 2.16 -22.69 33.40
C GLU A 30 2.10 -24.22 33.18
N ASN A 31 2.83 -24.72 32.17
CA ASN A 31 3.38 -26.07 32.27
C ASN A 31 4.67 -26.24 31.46
N SER A 32 5.65 -26.80 32.15
CA SER A 32 7.00 -27.12 31.73
C SER A 32 7.08 -28.51 31.09
N GLY A 33 7.95 -28.66 30.07
CA GLY A 33 8.45 -30.02 29.81
C GLY A 33 9.01 -30.39 28.44
N ALA A 34 10.33 -30.49 28.42
CA ALA A 34 11.15 -31.47 27.73
C ALA A 34 11.24 -31.54 26.20
N SER A 35 12.43 -31.18 25.74
CA SER A 35 12.99 -31.47 24.40
C SER A 35 13.25 -32.96 24.19
N THR A 36 12.88 -33.44 23.00
CA THR A 36 13.34 -34.75 22.49
C THR A 36 13.95 -34.55 21.10
N GLU A 37 15.25 -34.83 20.98
CA GLU A 37 15.97 -34.93 19.71
C GLU A 37 15.53 -36.18 18.96
N VAL A 38 15.19 -36.05 17.68
CA VAL A 38 14.97 -37.17 16.76
C VAL A 38 15.95 -37.04 15.61
N SER A 39 16.91 -37.94 15.55
CA SER A 39 17.79 -38.19 14.42
C SER A 39 17.06 -38.96 13.32
N GLY A 40 16.96 -38.38 12.10
CA GLY A 40 16.34 -39.04 10.94
C GLY A 40 17.31 -39.23 9.79
N GLU A 41 17.34 -40.42 9.24
CA GLU A 41 18.14 -40.83 8.09
C GLU A 41 17.64 -40.17 6.78
N ALA A 42 18.61 -39.77 5.92
CA ALA A 42 18.35 -39.24 4.59
C ALA A 42 17.80 -40.31 3.64
N GLY A 43 16.57 -40.14 3.20
CA GLY A 43 15.91 -40.96 2.19
C GLY A 43 15.86 -40.29 0.83
N ASN A 44 16.12 -41.05 -0.22
CA ASN A 44 16.08 -40.68 -1.63
C ASN A 44 14.76 -40.02 -2.05
N GLU A 45 14.83 -38.88 -2.69
CA GLU A 45 13.69 -38.22 -3.36
C GLU A 45 13.26 -39.06 -4.59
N SER A 46 12.16 -39.79 -4.47
CA SER A 46 11.35 -40.24 -5.61
C SER A 46 10.29 -39.19 -5.88
N GLU A 47 10.12 -38.79 -7.13
CA GLU A 47 8.99 -37.96 -7.59
C GLU A 47 7.67 -38.62 -7.19
N ALA A 48 7.16 -38.26 -6.01
CA ALA A 48 5.82 -38.67 -5.58
C ALA A 48 4.85 -37.71 -6.25
N SER A 49 3.98 -38.22 -7.12
CA SER A 49 2.82 -37.47 -7.62
C SER A 49 2.10 -36.87 -6.41
N GLU A 50 1.93 -35.54 -6.37
CA GLU A 50 1.21 -34.87 -5.30
C GLU A 50 -0.15 -35.53 -5.10
N ALA A 51 -0.38 -36.06 -3.91
CA ALA A 51 -1.67 -36.67 -3.58
C ALA A 51 -2.71 -35.54 -3.54
N ALA A 52 -3.71 -35.64 -4.43
CA ALA A 52 -4.78 -34.65 -4.48
C ALA A 52 -5.45 -34.50 -3.11
N ILE A 53 -5.64 -33.28 -2.64
CA ILE A 53 -6.31 -33.00 -1.38
C ILE A 53 -7.77 -33.46 -1.50
N ALA A 54 -8.19 -34.37 -0.61
CA ALA A 54 -9.57 -34.84 -0.59
C ALA A 54 -10.50 -33.73 -0.10
N THR A 55 -11.49 -33.37 -0.90
CA THR A 55 -12.55 -32.41 -0.59
C THR A 55 -13.92 -33.08 -0.63
N ASP A 56 -14.94 -32.45 -0.06
CA ASP A 56 -16.33 -32.91 -0.15
C ASP A 56 -16.92 -32.80 -1.58
N ALA A 57 -18.22 -33.05 -1.73
CA ALA A 57 -18.90 -32.99 -3.01
C ALA A 57 -18.98 -31.57 -3.60
N ASP A 58 -18.87 -30.56 -2.76
CA ASP A 58 -18.87 -29.14 -3.14
C ASP A 58 -17.45 -28.58 -3.31
N GLY A 59 -16.43 -29.43 -3.23
CA GLY A 59 -15.03 -29.05 -3.40
C GLY A 59 -14.39 -28.40 -2.18
N MET A 60 -15.02 -28.45 -1.00
CA MET A 60 -14.55 -27.79 0.21
C MET A 60 -14.05 -28.79 1.26
N ARG A 61 -13.13 -28.34 2.12
CA ARG A 61 -12.67 -29.06 3.29
C ARG A 61 -12.11 -28.09 4.32
N LEU A 62 -12.45 -28.32 5.60
CA LEU A 62 -11.77 -27.68 6.73
C LEU A 62 -10.70 -28.65 7.27
N ILE A 63 -9.48 -28.16 7.39
CA ILE A 63 -8.36 -28.86 8.01
C ILE A 63 -8.09 -28.17 9.35
N PRO A 64 -8.42 -28.81 10.49
CA PRO A 64 -8.14 -28.22 11.78
C PRO A 64 -6.62 -28.18 12.01
N ILE A 65 -6.10 -26.99 12.25
CA ILE A 65 -4.73 -26.78 12.73
C ILE A 65 -4.80 -25.95 14.02
N PRO A 66 -3.89 -26.16 14.97
CA PRO A 66 -3.83 -25.33 16.17
C PRO A 66 -3.45 -23.90 15.75
N THR A 67 -4.24 -22.92 16.19
CA THR A 67 -3.99 -21.49 15.92
C THR A 67 -3.52 -20.72 17.16
N ASP A 68 -3.56 -21.38 18.32
CA ASP A 68 -3.20 -20.87 19.65
C ASP A 68 -2.06 -21.63 20.34
N GLU A 69 -1.28 -22.41 19.56
CA GLU A 69 -0.22 -23.26 20.12
C GLU A 69 0.98 -22.48 20.67
N TYR A 70 1.22 -21.28 20.13
CA TYR A 70 2.34 -20.41 20.53
C TYR A 70 1.86 -18.99 20.81
N ASP A 71 2.56 -18.30 21.69
CA ASP A 71 2.34 -16.88 21.94
C ASP A 71 2.77 -16.04 20.73
N GLY A 72 2.04 -14.94 20.44
CA GLY A 72 2.39 -13.97 19.42
C GLY A 72 1.32 -13.80 18.33
N THR A 73 1.65 -13.00 17.33
CA THR A 73 0.81 -12.78 16.15
C THR A 73 0.99 -13.94 15.18
N LEU A 74 -0.12 -14.55 14.76
CA LEU A 74 -0.14 -15.64 13.79
C LEU A 74 -0.33 -15.10 12.37
N ASP A 75 0.55 -15.52 11.45
CA ASP A 75 0.41 -15.39 10.01
C ASP A 75 0.61 -16.77 9.36
N ILE A 76 -0.19 -17.12 8.36
CA ILE A 76 -0.09 -18.43 7.69
C ILE A 76 0.17 -18.22 6.21
N LYS A 77 1.29 -18.75 5.75
CA LYS A 77 1.69 -18.76 4.34
C LYS A 77 1.53 -20.15 3.76
N PHE A 78 1.07 -20.19 2.53
CA PHE A 78 0.83 -21.45 1.82
C PHE A 78 1.83 -21.60 0.68
N SER A 79 2.35 -22.80 0.49
CA SER A 79 3.14 -23.15 -0.68
C SER A 79 3.21 -24.67 -0.87
N ASP A 80 2.91 -25.15 -2.08
CA ASP A 80 3.03 -26.55 -2.50
C ASP A 80 2.38 -27.56 -1.53
N GLY A 81 1.13 -27.29 -1.13
CA GLY A 81 0.35 -28.19 -0.29
C GLY A 81 0.77 -28.20 1.19
N VAL A 82 1.51 -27.19 1.64
CA VAL A 82 1.90 -26.99 3.04
C VAL A 82 1.44 -25.62 3.54
N ALA A 83 0.93 -25.59 4.77
CA ALA A 83 0.71 -24.38 5.53
C ALA A 83 1.89 -24.14 6.48
N PHE A 84 2.55 -23.00 6.34
CA PHE A 84 3.60 -22.54 7.25
C PHE A 84 2.98 -21.50 8.20
N ALA A 85 2.66 -21.93 9.41
CA ALA A 85 2.17 -21.06 10.46
C ALA A 85 3.36 -20.35 11.12
N GLN A 86 3.39 -19.03 11.01
CA GLN A 86 4.40 -18.15 11.57
C GLN A 86 3.84 -17.47 12.80
N TYR A 87 4.41 -17.73 13.96
CA TYR A 87 4.11 -17.06 15.22
C TYR A 87 5.22 -16.06 15.51
N ALA A 88 4.88 -14.77 15.49
CA ALA A 88 5.80 -13.69 15.74
C ALA A 88 5.55 -13.08 17.12
N ASN A 89 6.54 -13.11 18.00
CA ASN A 89 6.48 -12.49 19.31
C ASN A 89 7.43 -11.28 19.37
N ALA A 90 6.84 -10.08 19.48
CA ALA A 90 7.57 -8.83 19.60
C ALA A 90 7.66 -8.45 21.08
N GLY A 91 8.79 -8.76 21.72
CA GLY A 91 9.14 -8.19 23.02
C GLY A 91 9.60 -6.73 22.89
N LEU A 92 9.73 -6.03 24.03
CA LEU A 92 10.19 -4.62 24.04
C LEU A 92 11.58 -4.42 23.40
N ASP A 93 12.44 -5.44 23.45
CA ASP A 93 13.83 -5.37 22.98
C ASP A 93 14.21 -6.54 22.04
N SER A 94 13.29 -7.44 21.72
CA SER A 94 13.58 -8.63 20.91
C SER A 94 12.40 -9.07 20.06
N PHE A 95 12.70 -9.64 18.90
CA PHE A 95 11.74 -10.22 17.99
C PHE A 95 12.12 -11.69 17.77
N SER A 96 11.23 -12.61 18.13
CA SER A 96 11.40 -14.03 17.91
C SER A 96 10.30 -14.58 17.02
N VAL A 97 10.63 -15.58 16.20
CA VAL A 97 9.69 -16.20 15.27
C VAL A 97 9.74 -17.71 15.42
N THR A 98 8.57 -18.33 15.52
CA THR A 98 8.42 -19.79 15.45
C THR A 98 7.61 -20.16 14.22
N PHE A 99 8.12 -21.06 13.41
CA PHE A 99 7.39 -21.65 12.29
C PHE A 99 6.93 -23.05 12.64
N VAL A 100 5.69 -23.38 12.25
CA VAL A 100 5.16 -24.73 12.30
C VAL A 100 4.63 -25.08 10.92
N ALA A 101 5.06 -26.21 10.36
CA ALA A 101 4.61 -26.69 9.07
C ALA A 101 3.53 -27.77 9.22
N TYR A 102 2.45 -27.63 8.45
CA TYR A 102 1.34 -28.59 8.41
C TYR A 102 1.07 -29.01 6.96
N THR A 103 0.92 -30.31 6.71
CA THR A 103 0.45 -30.78 5.41
C THR A 103 -1.02 -30.45 5.19
N LEU A 104 -1.38 -29.95 4.00
CA LEU A 104 -2.77 -29.66 3.63
C LEU A 104 -3.56 -30.91 3.17
N THR A 105 -2.90 -32.06 3.10
CA THR A 105 -3.58 -33.35 2.80
C THR A 105 -4.32 -33.93 4.00
N ASP A 106 -3.78 -33.77 5.21
CA ASP A 106 -4.33 -34.39 6.43
C ASP A 106 -4.23 -33.49 7.69
N GLY A 107 -3.66 -32.31 7.59
CA GLY A 107 -3.46 -31.37 8.71
C GLY A 107 -2.35 -31.81 9.67
N LYS A 108 -1.52 -32.78 9.27
CA LYS A 108 -0.48 -33.29 10.13
C LYS A 108 0.68 -32.30 10.23
N ARG A 109 1.11 -32.04 11.45
CA ARG A 109 2.33 -31.27 11.73
C ARG A 109 3.55 -32.06 11.25
N THR A 110 4.38 -31.40 10.44
CA THR A 110 5.59 -32.02 9.85
C THR A 110 6.88 -31.46 10.41
N GLY A 111 6.87 -30.25 10.96
CA GLY A 111 8.06 -29.64 11.53
C GLY A 111 7.79 -28.43 12.39
N VAL A 112 8.80 -28.06 13.17
CA VAL A 112 8.87 -26.80 13.93
C VAL A 112 10.25 -26.22 13.77
N LEU A 113 10.33 -24.92 13.58
CA LEU A 113 11.57 -24.15 13.51
C LEU A 113 11.45 -22.92 14.40
N GLU A 114 12.29 -22.85 15.41
CA GLU A 114 12.41 -21.67 16.25
C GLU A 114 13.59 -20.84 15.76
N LEU A 115 13.31 -19.63 15.31
CA LEU A 115 14.31 -18.61 15.03
C LEU A 115 14.44 -17.77 16.29
N GLY A 116 15.59 -17.82 16.94
CA GLY A 116 15.88 -17.02 18.14
C GLY A 116 15.68 -15.52 17.90
N GLU A 117 16.10 -14.70 18.84
CA GLU A 117 16.07 -13.24 18.69
C GLU A 117 16.93 -12.77 17.51
N GLY A 118 16.37 -11.92 16.64
CA GLY A 118 17.07 -11.42 15.45
C GLY A 118 16.20 -10.58 14.52
N GLU A 119 16.82 -10.05 13.48
CA GLU A 119 16.14 -9.39 12.36
C GLU A 119 16.08 -10.38 11.20
N TRP A 120 14.90 -10.93 10.93
CA TRP A 120 14.69 -11.96 9.92
C TRP A 120 13.90 -11.44 8.73
N THR A 121 14.42 -11.63 7.52
CA THR A 121 13.61 -11.53 6.29
C THR A 121 13.25 -12.93 5.82
N ILE A 122 11.95 -13.16 5.58
CA ILE A 122 11.40 -14.49 5.40
C ILE A 122 10.58 -14.53 4.12
N VAL A 123 10.84 -15.54 3.29
CA VAL A 123 10.07 -15.81 2.07
C VAL A 123 9.69 -17.29 2.04
N VAL A 124 8.41 -17.57 1.76
CA VAL A 124 7.91 -18.92 1.46
C VAL A 124 7.68 -19.01 -0.03
N GLN A 125 8.36 -19.91 -0.70
CA GLN A 125 8.24 -20.11 -2.15
C GLN A 125 8.63 -21.53 -2.55
N SER A 126 7.91 -22.14 -3.50
CA SER A 126 8.21 -23.48 -4.06
C SER A 126 8.34 -24.56 -2.97
N GLY A 127 7.42 -24.54 -1.97
CA GLY A 127 7.44 -25.46 -0.85
C GLY A 127 8.65 -25.33 0.08
N ARG A 128 9.35 -24.23 0.05
CA ARG A 128 10.54 -23.96 0.87
C ARG A 128 10.38 -22.70 1.68
N LEU A 129 11.04 -22.68 2.83
CA LEU A 129 11.17 -21.51 3.69
C LEU A 129 12.59 -20.97 3.55
N TYR A 130 12.71 -19.72 3.09
CA TYR A 130 13.95 -18.98 2.98
C TYR A 130 14.03 -17.97 4.13
N VAL A 131 15.07 -18.08 4.94
CA VAL A 131 15.27 -17.24 6.13
C VAL A 131 16.61 -16.54 6.03
N LEU A 132 16.59 -15.23 5.89
CA LEU A 132 17.77 -14.38 5.87
C LEU A 132 17.94 -13.70 7.22
N ASP A 133 19.08 -13.94 7.87
CA ASP A 133 19.53 -13.11 8.97
C ASP A 133 20.05 -11.78 8.41
N ALA A 134 19.34 -10.70 8.69
CA ALA A 134 19.65 -9.37 8.15
C ALA A 134 21.02 -8.85 8.62
N ALA A 135 21.43 -9.21 9.85
CA ALA A 135 22.68 -8.72 10.45
C ALA A 135 23.90 -9.42 9.87
N SER A 136 23.86 -10.73 9.71
CA SER A 136 24.98 -11.54 9.18
C SER A 136 24.90 -11.76 7.67
N ARG A 137 23.75 -11.52 7.05
CA ARG A 137 23.41 -11.86 5.67
C ARG A 137 23.51 -13.37 5.37
N HIS A 138 23.32 -14.16 6.41
CA HIS A 138 23.32 -15.61 6.32
C HIS A 138 21.93 -16.13 5.96
N MET A 139 21.82 -16.80 4.81
CA MET A 139 20.62 -17.43 4.29
C MET A 139 20.54 -18.88 4.74
N ARG A 140 19.39 -19.29 5.25
CA ARG A 140 19.05 -20.69 5.51
C ARG A 140 17.81 -21.07 4.71
N VAL A 141 17.86 -22.22 4.06
CA VAL A 141 16.75 -22.74 3.26
C VAL A 141 16.28 -24.04 3.84
N TYR A 142 14.99 -24.12 4.14
CA TYR A 142 14.35 -25.28 4.74
C TYR A 142 13.33 -25.89 3.78
N ASP A 143 13.12 -27.19 3.89
CA ASP A 143 12.09 -27.93 3.14
C ASP A 143 10.69 -27.78 3.74
N LYS A 144 9.71 -28.48 3.15
CA LYS A 144 8.30 -28.55 3.59
C LYS A 144 8.11 -29.05 5.04
N SER A 145 9.11 -29.70 5.61
CA SER A 145 9.12 -30.23 6.99
C SER A 145 10.00 -29.40 7.92
N LEU A 146 10.44 -28.22 7.47
CA LEU A 146 11.36 -27.32 8.20
C LEU A 146 12.71 -27.96 8.50
N ILE A 147 13.15 -28.93 7.68
CA ILE A 147 14.49 -29.50 7.74
C ILE A 147 15.43 -28.61 6.92
N LEU A 148 16.58 -28.25 7.49
CA LEU A 148 17.59 -27.43 6.80
C LEU A 148 18.12 -28.18 5.57
N LEU A 149 17.93 -27.60 4.38
CA LEU A 149 18.44 -28.11 3.11
C LEU A 149 19.84 -27.59 2.81
N THR A 150 20.04 -26.31 2.97
CA THR A 150 21.30 -25.62 2.69
C THR A 150 21.38 -24.31 3.44
N GLU A 151 22.60 -23.82 3.64
CA GLU A 151 22.87 -22.49 4.19
C GLU A 151 24.10 -21.88 3.51
N TYR A 152 24.10 -20.58 3.35
CA TYR A 152 25.18 -19.82 2.69
C TYR A 152 25.08 -18.32 2.97
N ASP A 153 26.16 -17.59 2.76
CA ASP A 153 26.17 -16.14 2.88
C ASP A 153 25.80 -15.49 1.54
N LEU A 154 24.88 -14.52 1.59
CA LEU A 154 24.53 -13.70 0.44
C LEU A 154 25.54 -12.58 0.24
N PRO A 155 25.78 -12.14 -1.02
CA PRO A 155 26.61 -10.99 -1.32
C PRO A 155 26.18 -9.73 -0.55
N ALA A 156 27.13 -8.86 -0.25
CA ALA A 156 26.86 -7.58 0.40
C ALA A 156 25.97 -6.71 -0.51
N SER A 157 24.88 -6.19 0.05
CA SER A 157 23.94 -5.28 -0.59
C SER A 157 23.54 -4.19 0.40
N ASP A 158 23.01 -3.09 -0.08
CA ASP A 158 22.44 -2.00 0.71
C ASP A 158 21.00 -2.31 1.21
N ASP A 159 20.42 -3.42 0.77
CA ASP A 159 19.09 -3.88 1.20
C ASP A 159 19.15 -5.30 1.78
N ILE A 160 18.14 -5.64 2.60
CA ILE A 160 17.94 -6.95 3.23
C ILE A 160 16.72 -7.69 2.66
N TYR A 161 15.94 -7.03 1.80
CA TYR A 161 14.76 -7.64 1.18
C TYR A 161 15.14 -8.40 -0.08
N PHE A 162 14.42 -9.48 -0.32
CA PHE A 162 14.65 -10.34 -1.48
C PHE A 162 13.37 -11.01 -1.95
N ALA A 163 13.36 -11.48 -3.19
CA ALA A 163 12.36 -12.39 -3.73
C ALA A 163 13.02 -13.68 -4.23
N VAL A 164 12.24 -14.74 -4.28
CA VAL A 164 12.66 -16.04 -4.85
C VAL A 164 11.80 -16.32 -6.07
N SER A 165 12.39 -16.77 -7.18
CA SER A 165 11.63 -17.16 -8.39
C SER A 165 10.67 -18.30 -8.09
N ALA A 166 9.54 -18.38 -8.80
CA ALA A 166 8.52 -19.41 -8.53
C ALA A 166 9.04 -20.85 -8.71
N ASP A 167 10.08 -21.04 -9.51
CA ASP A 167 10.75 -22.33 -9.66
C ASP A 167 11.84 -22.60 -8.60
N GLY A 168 12.06 -21.66 -7.67
CA GLY A 168 13.02 -21.78 -6.59
C GLY A 168 14.49 -21.78 -7.00
N ARG A 169 14.84 -21.37 -8.25
CA ARG A 169 16.22 -21.41 -8.75
C ARG A 169 17.01 -20.15 -8.48
N TYR A 170 16.36 -19.00 -8.38
CA TYR A 170 17.01 -17.71 -8.27
C TYR A 170 16.51 -16.92 -7.06
N ILE A 171 17.42 -16.13 -6.48
CA ILE A 171 17.11 -15.12 -5.45
C ILE A 171 17.48 -13.76 -6.02
N LEU A 172 16.56 -12.82 -6.00
CA LEU A 172 16.78 -11.42 -6.33
C LEU A 172 16.85 -10.61 -5.04
N ILE A 173 18.01 -10.06 -4.72
CA ILE A 173 18.22 -9.13 -3.61
C ILE A 173 17.95 -7.72 -4.13
N PHE A 174 17.09 -6.96 -3.42
CA PHE A 174 16.70 -5.61 -3.81
C PHE A 174 17.79 -4.58 -3.52
N GLY A 175 17.54 -3.32 -3.83
CA GLY A 175 18.39 -2.19 -3.54
C GLY A 175 18.77 -1.37 -4.76
N SER A 176 19.61 -0.36 -4.55
CA SER A 176 20.13 0.51 -5.60
C SER A 176 21.01 -0.24 -6.62
N LYS A 177 21.64 -1.31 -6.17
CA LYS A 177 22.41 -2.26 -6.98
C LYS A 177 21.93 -3.67 -6.71
N PRO A 178 20.81 -4.08 -7.33
CA PRO A 178 20.21 -5.38 -7.07
C PRO A 178 21.17 -6.51 -7.52
N ILE A 179 21.13 -7.61 -6.77
CA ILE A 179 22.01 -8.76 -7.02
C ILE A 179 21.14 -9.98 -7.27
N LEU A 180 21.43 -10.70 -8.33
CA LEU A 180 20.79 -11.95 -8.67
C LEU A 180 21.69 -13.12 -8.32
N CYS A 181 21.22 -14.00 -7.42
CA CYS A 181 21.95 -15.17 -6.93
C CYS A 181 21.29 -16.47 -7.37
N ASN A 182 22.07 -17.54 -7.43
CA ASN A 182 21.52 -18.90 -7.46
C ASN A 182 20.97 -19.26 -6.08
N ALA A 183 19.76 -19.80 -6.02
CA ALA A 183 19.15 -20.17 -4.75
C ALA A 183 19.73 -21.44 -4.10
N SER A 184 20.54 -22.20 -4.84
CA SER A 184 21.16 -23.42 -4.34
C SER A 184 22.39 -23.20 -3.47
N ASP A 185 23.13 -22.10 -3.70
CA ASP A 185 24.43 -21.85 -3.07
C ASP A 185 24.72 -20.37 -2.80
N GLY A 186 23.76 -19.46 -3.08
CA GLY A 186 23.91 -18.01 -2.89
C GLY A 186 24.90 -17.34 -3.84
N SER A 187 25.48 -18.06 -4.80
CA SER A 187 26.47 -17.48 -5.71
C SER A 187 25.85 -16.43 -6.63
N ASP A 188 26.52 -15.27 -6.72
CA ASP A 188 26.15 -14.19 -7.63
C ASP A 188 26.26 -14.66 -9.09
N THR A 189 25.16 -14.58 -9.83
CA THR A 189 25.11 -14.97 -11.26
C THR A 189 25.91 -14.07 -12.18
N LYS A 190 26.44 -12.94 -11.66
CA LYS A 190 27.14 -11.89 -12.42
C LYS A 190 26.30 -11.26 -13.52
N ARG A 191 24.98 -11.34 -13.42
CA ARG A 191 24.07 -10.63 -14.32
C ARG A 191 24.04 -9.15 -13.93
N ASN A 192 24.20 -8.29 -14.90
CA ASN A 192 24.14 -6.85 -14.67
C ASN A 192 22.68 -6.38 -14.75
N ILE A 193 22.07 -6.11 -13.59
CA ILE A 193 20.75 -5.49 -13.50
C ILE A 193 20.99 -3.99 -13.45
N THR A 194 20.54 -3.28 -14.49
CA THR A 194 20.86 -1.86 -14.72
C THR A 194 19.90 -0.89 -14.05
N THR A 195 18.85 -1.39 -13.41
CA THR A 195 17.86 -0.58 -12.67
C THR A 195 17.90 -0.95 -11.20
N SER A 196 17.69 0.03 -10.31
CA SER A 196 17.44 -0.23 -8.90
C SER A 196 16.13 -1.00 -8.73
N VAL A 197 16.03 -1.88 -7.73
CA VAL A 197 14.84 -2.68 -7.45
C VAL A 197 14.36 -2.40 -6.05
N ARG A 198 13.12 -1.93 -5.92
CA ARG A 198 12.44 -1.68 -4.64
C ARG A 198 11.65 -2.89 -4.15
N SER A 199 10.96 -3.56 -5.05
CA SER A 199 10.22 -4.78 -4.76
C SER A 199 10.31 -5.75 -5.93
N GLY A 200 10.11 -7.04 -5.65
CA GLY A 200 10.09 -8.08 -6.65
C GLY A 200 9.13 -9.19 -6.26
N TYR A 201 8.47 -9.75 -7.26
CA TYR A 201 7.47 -10.79 -7.12
C TYR A 201 7.80 -11.94 -8.06
N ALA A 202 7.61 -13.18 -7.59
CA ALA A 202 7.78 -14.35 -8.43
C ALA A 202 6.77 -14.36 -9.60
N PHE A 203 7.22 -14.69 -10.80
CA PHE A 203 6.39 -14.81 -11.98
C PHE A 203 6.93 -15.92 -12.89
N GLY A 204 6.49 -17.14 -12.69
CA GLY A 204 7.07 -18.30 -13.34
C GLY A 204 8.58 -18.40 -13.04
N ASP A 205 9.39 -18.53 -14.09
CA ASP A 205 10.86 -18.53 -13.99
C ASP A 205 11.48 -17.12 -13.94
N LYS A 206 10.65 -16.07 -13.84
CA LYS A 206 11.01 -14.65 -13.90
C LYS A 206 10.63 -13.92 -12.62
N PHE A 207 10.97 -12.63 -12.58
CA PHE A 207 10.49 -11.70 -11.56
C PHE A 207 9.73 -10.54 -12.21
N VAL A 208 8.64 -10.12 -11.60
CA VAL A 208 8.08 -8.79 -11.81
C VAL A 208 8.72 -7.87 -10.78
N ILE A 209 9.36 -6.81 -11.23
CA ILE A 209 10.09 -5.86 -10.39
C ILE A 209 9.51 -4.47 -10.48
N THR A 210 9.56 -3.72 -9.39
CA THR A 210 9.32 -2.29 -9.39
C THR A 210 10.63 -1.55 -9.19
N ALA A 211 10.87 -0.51 -9.99
CA ALA A 211 12.11 0.24 -9.90
C ALA A 211 12.18 1.05 -8.58
N GLY A 212 13.40 1.21 -8.10
CA GLY A 212 13.73 2.03 -6.93
C GLY A 212 13.84 3.54 -7.25
N ASP A 213 14.73 4.21 -6.58
CA ASP A 213 14.80 5.67 -6.40
C ASP A 213 15.05 6.56 -7.65
N GLU A 214 15.30 6.01 -8.84
CA GLU A 214 15.56 6.81 -10.06
C GLU A 214 14.36 7.68 -10.52
N ILE A 215 13.22 7.53 -9.89
CA ILE A 215 11.93 8.07 -10.32
C ILE A 215 11.70 9.50 -9.87
N ALA A 216 12.23 9.85 -8.73
CA ALA A 216 12.09 11.20 -8.18
C ALA A 216 12.71 12.27 -9.08
N VAL A 217 13.72 11.90 -9.88
CA VAL A 217 14.47 12.84 -10.75
C VAL A 217 13.77 13.07 -12.10
N SER A 218 12.97 12.13 -12.60
CA SER A 218 12.39 12.21 -13.95
C SER A 218 10.90 12.55 -13.99
N GLY A 219 10.22 12.63 -12.83
CA GLY A 219 8.76 12.82 -12.76
C GLY A 219 7.95 11.67 -13.37
N ARG A 220 8.60 10.54 -13.66
CA ARG A 220 7.94 9.34 -14.15
C ARG A 220 7.41 8.50 -12.99
N GLU A 221 6.31 7.82 -13.23
CA GLU A 221 5.76 6.81 -12.33
C GLU A 221 6.75 5.64 -12.23
N LYS A 222 6.76 4.93 -11.10
CA LYS A 222 7.72 3.83 -10.87
C LYS A 222 7.49 2.73 -11.89
N PRO A 223 8.47 2.43 -12.78
CA PRO A 223 8.27 1.43 -13.80
C PRO A 223 8.17 0.03 -13.21
N ILE A 224 7.16 -0.70 -13.67
CA ILE A 224 6.99 -2.14 -13.45
C ILE A 224 7.60 -2.86 -14.64
N SER A 225 8.46 -3.82 -14.39
CA SER A 225 9.19 -4.54 -15.45
C SER A 225 9.30 -6.02 -15.12
N ILE A 226 9.46 -6.83 -16.16
CA ILE A 226 9.81 -8.25 -16.02
C ILE A 226 11.34 -8.38 -16.12
N LEU A 227 11.94 -8.99 -15.11
CA LEU A 227 13.34 -9.41 -15.10
C LEU A 227 13.43 -10.90 -15.44
N ASP A 228 14.12 -11.24 -16.50
CA ASP A 228 14.50 -12.60 -16.84
C ASP A 228 15.81 -12.95 -16.12
N PRO A 229 15.84 -13.81 -15.11
CA PRO A 229 17.04 -14.12 -14.35
C PRO A 229 18.05 -14.95 -15.14
N ALA A 230 17.62 -15.68 -16.15
CA ALA A 230 18.54 -16.47 -16.98
C ALA A 230 19.40 -15.60 -17.88
N THR A 231 18.89 -14.46 -18.33
CA THR A 231 19.56 -13.54 -19.26
C THR A 231 19.96 -12.20 -18.63
N GLY A 232 19.28 -11.76 -17.57
CA GLY A 232 19.36 -10.42 -17.00
C GLY A 232 18.57 -9.38 -17.79
N ALA A 233 17.78 -9.79 -18.79
CA ALA A 233 16.97 -8.88 -19.60
C ALA A 233 15.81 -8.30 -18.80
N ILE A 234 15.54 -7.01 -19.00
CA ILE A 234 14.46 -6.27 -18.36
C ILE A 234 13.48 -5.79 -19.45
N THR A 235 12.20 -6.10 -19.29
CA THR A 235 11.13 -5.70 -20.18
C THR A 235 10.11 -4.87 -19.43
N TYR A 236 9.87 -3.64 -19.83
CA TYR A 236 8.88 -2.74 -19.22
C TYR A 236 7.44 -3.25 -19.45
N CYS A 237 6.59 -3.14 -18.41
CA CYS A 237 5.19 -3.58 -18.45
C CYS A 237 4.20 -2.48 -18.06
N GLY A 238 4.60 -1.43 -17.34
CA GLY A 238 3.72 -0.37 -16.86
C GLY A 238 4.32 0.42 -15.70
N ASP A 239 3.53 1.26 -15.07
CA ASP A 239 3.94 2.12 -13.95
C ASP A 239 3.14 1.82 -12.68
N GLU A 240 3.80 1.80 -11.52
CA GLU A 240 3.23 1.39 -10.21
C GLU A 240 2.07 2.28 -9.73
N ARG A 241 2.04 3.56 -10.11
CA ARG A 241 0.95 4.46 -9.69
C ARG A 241 -0.40 4.11 -10.30
N ALA A 242 -0.37 3.54 -11.49
CA ALA A 242 -1.57 3.09 -12.19
C ALA A 242 -1.94 1.66 -11.82
N LEU A 243 -0.93 0.84 -11.52
CA LEU A 243 -1.08 -0.60 -11.43
C LEU A 243 -0.43 -1.13 -10.14
N LYS A 244 -1.10 -2.06 -9.47
CA LYS A 244 -0.49 -2.88 -8.43
C LYS A 244 -0.04 -4.19 -9.04
N VAL A 245 1.10 -4.69 -8.57
CA VAL A 245 1.59 -6.01 -8.96
C VAL A 245 0.92 -7.06 -8.08
N ASN A 246 0.08 -7.88 -8.70
CA ASN A 246 -0.51 -9.09 -8.14
C ASN A 246 -0.26 -10.21 -9.16
N ALA A 247 1.01 -10.64 -9.26
CA ALA A 247 1.40 -11.60 -10.29
C ALA A 247 0.50 -12.85 -10.28
N PRO A 248 0.01 -13.31 -11.45
CA PRO A 248 0.44 -12.98 -12.81
C PRO A 248 -0.24 -11.76 -13.44
N TYR A 249 -0.90 -10.92 -12.67
CA TYR A 249 -1.63 -9.75 -13.16
C TYR A 249 -1.04 -8.44 -12.66
N LEU A 250 -1.22 -7.39 -13.46
CA LEU A 250 -1.19 -6.00 -13.02
C LEU A 250 -2.64 -5.57 -12.80
N THR A 251 -2.96 -4.97 -11.67
CA THR A 251 -4.34 -4.73 -11.28
C THR A 251 -4.60 -3.30 -10.84
N GLU A 252 -5.79 -2.81 -11.15
CA GLU A 252 -6.35 -1.56 -10.64
C GLU A 252 -7.70 -1.89 -10.01
N THR A 253 -7.91 -1.48 -8.75
CA THR A 253 -9.16 -1.75 -8.04
C THR A 253 -9.96 -0.45 -7.90
N TRP A 254 -11.23 -0.50 -8.25
CA TRP A 254 -12.21 0.60 -8.22
C TRP A 254 -13.43 0.20 -7.39
N ASN A 255 -14.29 1.17 -7.05
CA ASN A 255 -15.52 0.89 -6.29
C ASN A 255 -16.41 -0.15 -6.97
N ASP A 256 -16.48 -0.16 -8.31
CA ASP A 256 -17.42 -0.99 -9.09
C ASP A 256 -16.71 -2.07 -9.91
N GLY A 257 -15.40 -2.23 -9.74
CA GLY A 257 -14.68 -3.24 -10.51
C GLY A 257 -13.20 -3.33 -10.29
N ILE A 258 -12.64 -4.38 -10.86
CA ILE A 258 -11.21 -4.62 -10.89
C ILE A 258 -10.78 -4.71 -12.34
N ILE A 259 -9.89 -3.82 -12.76
CA ILE A 259 -9.17 -3.99 -14.02
C ILE A 259 -7.94 -4.83 -13.76
N PHE A 260 -7.73 -5.81 -14.59
CA PHE A 260 -6.54 -6.63 -14.54
C PHE A 260 -5.94 -6.80 -15.94
N THR A 261 -4.62 -6.71 -15.99
CA THR A 261 -3.83 -6.90 -17.20
C THR A 261 -2.92 -8.10 -17.00
N GLU A 262 -3.07 -9.11 -17.83
CA GLU A 262 -2.24 -10.30 -17.79
C GLU A 262 -0.80 -9.97 -18.19
N ILE A 263 0.14 -10.25 -17.31
CA ILE A 263 1.57 -10.01 -17.55
C ILE A 263 2.07 -10.96 -18.65
N GLY A 264 2.66 -10.38 -19.70
CA GLY A 264 3.19 -11.13 -20.84
C GLY A 264 2.30 -11.08 -22.08
N SER A 265 0.99 -11.30 -21.97
CA SER A 265 0.07 -11.13 -23.10
C SER A 265 -0.40 -9.69 -23.30
N GLY A 266 -0.42 -8.91 -22.20
CA GLY A 266 -1.00 -7.57 -22.18
C GLY A 266 -2.53 -7.55 -22.29
N LYS A 267 -3.18 -8.72 -22.22
CA LYS A 267 -4.64 -8.81 -22.30
C LYS A 267 -5.26 -8.14 -21.08
N ARG A 268 -6.10 -7.15 -21.31
CA ARG A 268 -6.75 -6.32 -20.29
C ARG A 268 -8.22 -6.63 -20.19
N ARG A 269 -8.74 -6.82 -18.99
CA ARG A 269 -10.14 -7.14 -18.71
C ARG A 269 -10.63 -6.43 -17.46
N VAL A 270 -11.96 -6.34 -17.30
CA VAL A 270 -12.64 -5.75 -16.13
C VAL A 270 -13.55 -6.80 -15.50
N ILE A 271 -13.36 -7.05 -14.21
CA ILE A 271 -14.35 -7.69 -13.35
C ILE A 271 -15.28 -6.59 -12.86
N HIS A 272 -16.58 -6.68 -13.22
CA HIS A 272 -17.59 -5.78 -12.70
C HIS A 272 -18.07 -6.32 -11.36
N GLN A 273 -17.72 -5.63 -10.28
CA GLN A 273 -18.13 -6.00 -8.92
C GLN A 273 -19.60 -5.68 -8.72
N PRO A 274 -20.37 -6.57 -8.07
CA PRO A 274 -21.81 -6.36 -7.94
C PRO A 274 -22.18 -5.36 -6.84
N ASP A 275 -21.31 -5.15 -5.84
CA ASP A 275 -21.67 -4.42 -4.62
C ASP A 275 -20.55 -3.45 -4.21
N GLU A 276 -19.92 -3.67 -3.05
CA GLU A 276 -18.94 -2.78 -2.47
C GLU A 276 -17.52 -3.05 -2.99
N ARG A 277 -16.62 -2.09 -2.73
CA ARG A 277 -15.21 -2.20 -3.12
C ARG A 277 -14.55 -3.40 -2.47
N GLU A 278 -14.07 -4.32 -3.28
CA GLU A 278 -13.32 -5.49 -2.87
C GLU A 278 -11.81 -5.24 -2.95
N TYR A 279 -11.06 -5.88 -2.07
CA TYR A 279 -9.60 -5.82 -2.07
C TYR A 279 -9.03 -7.10 -2.64
N ILE A 280 -8.07 -6.97 -3.57
CA ILE A 280 -7.32 -8.13 -4.05
C ILE A 280 -6.35 -8.54 -2.95
N VAL A 281 -6.42 -9.81 -2.57
CA VAL A 281 -5.57 -10.42 -1.55
C VAL A 281 -4.61 -11.44 -2.14
N ASP A 282 -4.96 -12.05 -3.28
CA ASP A 282 -4.08 -12.98 -3.99
C ASP A 282 -4.48 -13.16 -5.46
N CYS A 283 -3.55 -13.64 -6.27
CA CYS A 283 -3.77 -14.00 -7.66
C CYS A 283 -2.95 -15.24 -8.05
N ASP A 284 -3.55 -16.10 -8.86
CA ASP A 284 -2.87 -17.22 -9.52
C ASP A 284 -3.32 -17.28 -10.98
N ASP A 285 -2.71 -18.12 -11.81
CA ASP A 285 -3.07 -18.24 -13.24
C ASP A 285 -4.57 -18.51 -13.43
N GLY A 286 -5.25 -17.60 -14.09
CA GLY A 286 -6.70 -17.65 -14.29
C GLY A 286 -7.58 -17.33 -13.07
N THR A 287 -7.01 -16.95 -11.94
CA THR A 287 -7.73 -16.71 -10.68
C THR A 287 -7.38 -15.37 -10.06
N ILE A 288 -8.39 -14.62 -9.61
CA ILE A 288 -8.23 -13.40 -8.79
C ILE A 288 -9.04 -13.59 -7.52
N VAL A 289 -8.40 -13.41 -6.37
CA VAL A 289 -9.03 -13.53 -5.06
C VAL A 289 -9.19 -12.14 -4.44
N THR A 290 -10.41 -11.85 -4.03
CA THR A 290 -10.74 -10.59 -3.34
C THR A 290 -11.36 -10.86 -1.98
N VAL A 291 -11.37 -9.84 -1.13
CA VAL A 291 -12.01 -9.89 0.18
C VAL A 291 -12.75 -8.58 0.48
N VAL A 292 -13.90 -8.70 1.10
CA VAL A 292 -14.64 -7.61 1.74
C VAL A 292 -15.32 -8.15 3.01
N ASP A 293 -15.07 -7.53 4.16
CA ASP A 293 -15.69 -7.90 5.45
C ASP A 293 -15.63 -9.40 5.80
N GLY A 294 -14.49 -10.05 5.53
CA GLY A 294 -14.32 -11.49 5.74
C GLY A 294 -14.92 -12.40 4.67
N LEU A 295 -15.61 -11.82 3.69
CA LEU A 295 -16.16 -12.52 2.55
C LEU A 295 -15.13 -12.58 1.42
N TYR A 296 -14.64 -13.78 1.11
CA TYR A 296 -13.75 -14.00 -0.03
C TYR A 296 -14.56 -14.27 -1.29
N ARG A 297 -14.17 -13.62 -2.39
CA ARG A 297 -14.65 -13.95 -3.74
C ARG A 297 -13.49 -14.42 -4.59
N ILE A 298 -13.62 -15.58 -5.17
CA ILE A 298 -12.60 -16.20 -6.01
C ILE A 298 -13.12 -16.21 -7.44
N TYR A 299 -12.60 -15.29 -8.25
CA TYR A 299 -12.99 -15.09 -9.65
C TYR A 299 -12.16 -15.98 -10.57
N ARG A 300 -12.85 -16.70 -11.48
CA ARG A 300 -12.24 -17.39 -12.62
C ARG A 300 -12.28 -16.47 -13.82
N THR A 301 -11.10 -15.96 -14.19
CA THR A 301 -11.02 -14.91 -15.21
C THR A 301 -11.39 -15.41 -16.62
N GLU A 302 -11.20 -16.70 -16.90
CA GLU A 302 -11.47 -17.29 -18.22
C GLU A 302 -12.96 -17.64 -18.43
N THR A 303 -13.67 -18.03 -17.38
CA THR A 303 -15.07 -18.49 -17.49
C THR A 303 -16.09 -17.43 -17.08
N SER A 304 -15.64 -16.29 -16.57
CA SER A 304 -16.50 -15.22 -16.04
C SER A 304 -17.45 -15.74 -14.95
N GLU A 305 -16.86 -16.39 -13.98
CA GLU A 305 -17.56 -16.97 -12.84
C GLU A 305 -16.82 -16.64 -11.55
N TYR A 306 -17.54 -16.62 -10.42
CA TYR A 306 -16.92 -16.51 -9.09
C TYR A 306 -17.59 -17.45 -8.11
N LEU A 307 -16.87 -17.82 -7.07
CA LEU A 307 -17.43 -18.43 -5.87
C LEU A 307 -17.23 -17.52 -4.67
N THR A 308 -18.05 -17.70 -3.67
CA THR A 308 -17.98 -16.95 -2.40
C THR A 308 -17.64 -17.90 -1.27
N LEU A 309 -16.69 -17.49 -0.41
CA LEU A 309 -16.36 -18.19 0.82
C LEU A 309 -16.49 -17.18 1.98
N ASP A 310 -17.41 -17.47 2.89
CA ASP A 310 -17.62 -16.66 4.09
C ASP A 310 -16.77 -17.26 5.23
N LEU A 311 -15.77 -16.50 5.66
CA LEU A 311 -14.95 -16.81 6.81
C LEU A 311 -15.33 -15.84 7.94
N THR A 312 -16.15 -16.34 8.86
CA THR A 312 -16.57 -15.59 10.05
C THR A 312 -15.44 -15.48 11.05
N GLY A 313 -14.49 -14.58 10.84
CA GLY A 313 -13.39 -14.36 11.76
C GLY A 313 -12.17 -13.69 11.12
N HIS A 314 -11.14 -13.44 11.93
CA HIS A 314 -9.87 -12.96 11.43
C HIS A 314 -9.20 -14.01 10.52
N SER A 315 -8.87 -13.60 9.31
CA SER A 315 -8.04 -14.41 8.43
C SER A 315 -6.56 -14.29 8.82
N PHE A 316 -5.89 -15.41 9.00
CA PHE A 316 -4.45 -15.49 9.27
C PHE A 316 -3.61 -15.60 7.99
N GLY A 317 -4.22 -15.64 6.84
CA GLY A 317 -3.58 -15.71 5.52
C GLY A 317 -4.42 -16.46 4.50
N CYS A 318 -4.16 -16.20 3.23
CA CYS A 318 -4.77 -16.92 2.12
C CYS A 318 -3.79 -17.07 0.96
N ALA A 319 -4.03 -18.03 0.08
CA ALA A 319 -3.33 -18.20 -1.19
C ALA A 319 -4.17 -19.00 -2.20
N ALA A 320 -4.01 -18.66 -3.48
CA ALA A 320 -4.48 -19.48 -4.60
C ALA A 320 -3.27 -20.12 -5.28
N GLU A 321 -3.23 -21.42 -5.37
CA GLU A 321 -2.14 -22.12 -6.06
C GLU A 321 -2.58 -23.52 -6.54
N ASN A 322 -2.04 -23.98 -7.65
CA ASN A 322 -2.21 -25.35 -8.13
C ASN A 322 -3.68 -25.82 -8.23
N GLY A 323 -4.61 -24.90 -8.52
CA GLY A 323 -6.05 -25.21 -8.64
C GLY A 323 -6.78 -25.35 -7.30
N TYR A 324 -6.18 -24.90 -6.22
CA TYR A 324 -6.79 -24.79 -4.90
C TYR A 324 -6.76 -23.34 -4.41
N PHE A 325 -7.72 -23.00 -3.57
CA PHE A 325 -7.66 -21.80 -2.73
C PHE A 325 -7.60 -22.25 -1.27
N TYR A 326 -6.73 -21.61 -0.53
CA TYR A 326 -6.52 -21.81 0.90
C TYR A 326 -6.82 -20.52 1.64
N ALA A 327 -7.49 -20.62 2.77
CA ALA A 327 -7.63 -19.50 3.70
C ALA A 327 -7.66 -20.02 5.13
N ALA A 328 -7.00 -19.34 6.04
CA ALA A 328 -6.89 -19.75 7.42
C ALA A 328 -7.63 -18.79 8.36
N ASP A 329 -8.36 -19.34 9.31
CA ASP A 329 -9.00 -18.62 10.41
C ASP A 329 -8.81 -19.37 11.74
N SER A 330 -9.52 -18.97 12.79
CA SER A 330 -9.46 -19.61 14.10
C SER A 330 -9.97 -21.07 14.12
N ALA A 331 -10.71 -21.52 13.11
CA ALA A 331 -11.20 -22.89 12.99
C ALA A 331 -10.18 -23.81 12.31
N GLY A 332 -9.22 -23.25 11.57
CA GLY A 332 -8.20 -23.99 10.83
C GLY A 332 -8.00 -23.46 9.42
N VAL A 333 -7.58 -24.35 8.51
CA VAL A 333 -7.39 -24.04 7.09
C VAL A 333 -8.59 -24.52 6.28
N HIS A 334 -9.27 -23.59 5.64
CA HIS A 334 -10.28 -23.86 4.63
C HIS A 334 -9.58 -24.12 3.29
N VAL A 335 -9.86 -25.29 2.71
CA VAL A 335 -9.33 -25.71 1.41
C VAL A 335 -10.47 -25.77 0.42
N VAL A 336 -10.35 -25.07 -0.69
CA VAL A 336 -11.33 -25.08 -1.78
C VAL A 336 -10.67 -25.64 -3.05
N ASN A 337 -11.17 -26.77 -3.54
CA ASN A 337 -10.77 -27.28 -4.85
C ASN A 337 -11.49 -26.50 -5.94
N LEU A 338 -10.78 -25.63 -6.63
CA LEU A 338 -11.34 -24.71 -7.63
C LEU A 338 -11.97 -25.42 -8.84
N SER A 339 -11.58 -26.68 -9.12
CA SER A 339 -12.18 -27.46 -10.23
C SER A 339 -13.53 -28.09 -9.87
N LYS A 340 -13.82 -28.28 -8.57
CA LYS A 340 -15.04 -28.93 -8.07
C LYS A 340 -16.05 -27.97 -7.47
N ALA A 341 -15.61 -26.77 -7.08
CA ALA A 341 -16.44 -25.77 -6.44
C ALA A 341 -17.59 -25.30 -7.35
N LYS A 342 -18.67 -24.88 -6.72
CA LYS A 342 -19.84 -24.32 -7.40
C LYS A 342 -19.66 -22.82 -7.62
N TYR A 343 -19.80 -22.40 -8.85
CA TYR A 343 -19.61 -21.03 -9.27
C TYR A 343 -20.93 -20.35 -9.62
N THR A 344 -20.95 -19.04 -9.46
CA THR A 344 -22.00 -18.15 -9.91
C THR A 344 -21.45 -17.30 -11.07
N ALA A 345 -22.25 -17.09 -12.11
CA ALA A 345 -21.85 -16.24 -13.23
C ALA A 345 -21.61 -14.79 -12.77
N CYS A 346 -20.56 -14.18 -13.27
CA CYS A 346 -20.28 -12.75 -13.10
C CYS A 346 -20.04 -12.08 -14.45
N ARG A 347 -19.89 -10.76 -14.42
CA ARG A 347 -19.60 -9.99 -15.61
C ARG A 347 -18.11 -9.68 -15.67
N ILE A 348 -17.39 -10.31 -16.60
CA ILE A 348 -16.02 -9.95 -16.98
C ILE A 348 -16.04 -9.55 -18.46
N THR A 349 -15.54 -8.35 -18.75
CA THR A 349 -15.49 -7.82 -20.13
C THR A 349 -14.07 -7.52 -20.54
N GLU A 350 -13.79 -7.54 -21.83
CA GLU A 350 -12.52 -7.02 -22.35
C GLU A 350 -12.45 -5.51 -22.14
N ALA A 351 -11.25 -5.03 -21.86
CA ALA A 351 -10.94 -3.62 -21.69
C ALA A 351 -9.83 -3.25 -22.68
N ASP A 352 -9.95 -2.09 -23.29
CA ASP A 352 -8.89 -1.47 -24.08
C ASP A 352 -8.31 -0.25 -23.36
N GLU A 353 -7.35 0.44 -23.96
CA GLU A 353 -6.74 1.64 -23.38
C GLU A 353 -7.74 2.80 -23.21
N THR A 354 -8.84 2.74 -23.93
CA THR A 354 -9.92 3.73 -23.90
C THR A 354 -11.07 3.32 -22.98
N THR A 355 -11.02 2.12 -22.41
CA THR A 355 -12.02 1.66 -21.46
C THR A 355 -11.96 2.58 -20.25
N ASP A 356 -12.87 3.51 -20.24
CA ASP A 356 -13.02 4.52 -19.20
C ASP A 356 -13.65 3.84 -17.99
N ILE A 357 -12.78 3.48 -17.06
CA ILE A 357 -13.19 3.06 -15.71
C ILE A 357 -13.81 4.20 -14.93
N HIS A 358 -13.63 5.44 -15.40
CA HIS A 358 -14.27 6.63 -14.86
C HIS A 358 -15.74 6.75 -15.23
N GLY A 359 -16.21 6.05 -16.26
CA GLY A 359 -17.63 5.88 -16.57
C GLY A 359 -18.40 5.19 -15.45
N MET A 360 -17.70 4.73 -14.43
CA MET A 360 -18.29 4.24 -13.16
C MET A 360 -18.84 5.33 -12.27
N TYR A 361 -18.36 6.57 -12.36
CA TYR A 361 -19.15 7.70 -11.92
C TYR A 361 -20.10 8.04 -13.06
N GLU A 362 -21.38 7.67 -12.91
CA GLU A 362 -22.38 8.18 -13.82
C GLU A 362 -22.13 9.66 -14.03
N PRO A 363 -22.08 10.13 -15.30
CA PRO A 363 -21.91 11.55 -15.55
C PRO A 363 -22.97 12.27 -14.72
N TYR A 364 -22.60 13.37 -14.11
CA TYR A 364 -23.51 14.15 -13.28
C TYR A 364 -24.89 14.18 -13.91
N ARG A 365 -25.91 13.64 -13.23
CA ARG A 365 -27.26 13.60 -13.76
C ARG A 365 -28.00 14.82 -13.26
N GLY A 366 -28.49 15.62 -14.16
CA GLY A 366 -29.31 16.79 -13.85
C GLY A 366 -28.73 18.09 -14.38
N GLY A 367 -29.49 19.14 -14.40
CA GLY A 367 -29.10 20.49 -14.80
C GLY A 367 -29.16 21.42 -13.59
N THR A 368 -28.66 20.95 -12.43
CA THR A 368 -28.56 21.79 -11.23
C THR A 368 -27.29 22.64 -11.25
N GLU A 369 -27.28 23.76 -10.53
CA GLU A 369 -26.15 24.71 -10.54
C GLU A 369 -24.84 24.07 -10.05
N GLU A 370 -24.90 23.19 -9.04
CA GLU A 370 -23.72 22.45 -8.53
C GLU A 370 -23.14 21.49 -9.57
N VAL A 371 -23.99 20.84 -10.38
CA VAL A 371 -23.57 19.97 -11.47
C VAL A 371 -22.89 20.77 -12.57
N GLU A 372 -23.47 21.90 -12.98
CA GLU A 372 -22.84 22.81 -13.95
C GLU A 372 -21.47 23.33 -13.49
N ILE A 373 -21.32 23.58 -12.18
CA ILE A 373 -20.02 23.95 -11.58
C ILE A 373 -19.05 22.79 -11.66
N ALA A 374 -19.47 21.57 -11.28
CA ALA A 374 -18.61 20.40 -11.29
C ALA A 374 -18.10 20.07 -12.71
N GLU A 375 -18.97 20.17 -13.72
CA GLU A 375 -18.58 20.01 -15.13
C GLU A 375 -17.55 21.05 -15.55
N ARG A 376 -17.78 22.33 -15.28
CA ARG A 376 -16.79 23.39 -15.60
C ARG A 376 -15.47 23.21 -14.88
N VAL A 377 -15.49 22.80 -13.61
CA VAL A 377 -14.31 22.52 -12.81
C VAL A 377 -13.53 21.36 -13.41
N PHE A 378 -14.20 20.30 -13.80
CA PHE A 378 -13.58 19.14 -14.44
C PHE A 378 -12.93 19.53 -15.79
N GLU A 379 -13.68 20.16 -16.68
CA GLU A 379 -13.16 20.58 -17.99
C GLU A 379 -11.94 21.49 -17.87
N LYS A 380 -11.99 22.46 -16.97
CA LYS A 380 -10.95 23.48 -16.85
C LYS A 380 -9.72 23.01 -16.08
N TYR A 381 -9.91 22.32 -14.94
CA TYR A 381 -8.85 22.04 -13.99
C TYR A 381 -8.48 20.55 -13.89
N GLY A 382 -9.30 19.63 -14.44
CA GLY A 382 -9.15 18.18 -14.25
C GLY A 382 -9.45 17.74 -12.83
N VAL A 383 -10.37 18.44 -12.17
CA VAL A 383 -10.82 18.13 -10.81
C VAL A 383 -12.25 17.63 -10.86
N ARG A 384 -12.49 16.44 -10.32
CA ARG A 384 -13.82 15.85 -10.22
C ARG A 384 -14.39 16.07 -8.81
N ILE A 385 -15.53 16.73 -8.73
CA ILE A 385 -16.26 16.91 -7.46
C ILE A 385 -17.20 15.73 -7.27
N ILE A 386 -17.12 15.04 -6.12
CA ILE A 386 -17.94 13.88 -5.79
C ILE A 386 -18.92 14.26 -4.70
N PHE A 387 -20.23 14.24 -5.01
CA PHE A 387 -21.29 14.72 -4.13
C PHE A 387 -21.86 13.62 -3.21
N GLU A 388 -22.05 12.40 -3.74
CA GLU A 388 -22.90 11.38 -3.10
C GLU A 388 -22.12 10.21 -2.49
N SER A 389 -20.80 10.19 -2.61
CA SER A 389 -20.02 9.01 -2.27
C SER A 389 -19.08 9.23 -1.10
N ASN A 390 -19.13 8.31 -0.14
CA ASN A 390 -18.14 8.14 0.91
C ASN A 390 -17.33 6.82 0.75
N ASN A 391 -17.43 6.16 -0.40
CA ASN A 391 -16.89 4.82 -0.65
C ASN A 391 -15.36 4.74 -0.62
N PHE A 392 -14.65 5.88 -0.66
CA PHE A 392 -13.19 5.92 -0.52
C PHE A 392 -12.72 5.54 0.89
N VAL A 393 -13.58 5.63 1.91
CA VAL A 393 -13.27 5.35 3.33
C VAL A 393 -12.92 3.89 3.56
N ASN A 394 -13.58 2.98 2.86
CA ASN A 394 -13.33 1.54 2.95
C ASN A 394 -11.95 1.14 2.38
N GLY A 395 -11.16 2.12 1.90
CA GLY A 395 -9.82 1.96 1.34
C GLY A 395 -8.68 1.80 2.33
N GLY A 396 -8.92 1.41 3.59
CA GLY A 396 -7.87 1.28 4.60
C GLY A 396 -7.38 2.63 5.17
N LEU A 397 -8.07 3.71 4.87
CA LEU A 397 -7.87 4.99 5.52
C LEU A 397 -8.69 4.97 6.81
N PHE A 398 -8.02 5.17 7.93
CA PHE A 398 -8.60 5.08 9.28
C PHE A 398 -9.54 6.26 9.62
N TYR A 399 -10.22 6.85 8.64
CA TYR A 399 -11.16 7.94 8.84
C TYR A 399 -12.60 7.43 8.69
N GLU A 400 -13.45 7.80 9.64
CA GLU A 400 -14.89 7.65 9.54
C GLU A 400 -15.47 8.93 8.93
N VAL A 401 -16.31 8.82 7.92
CA VAL A 401 -16.94 9.96 7.26
C VAL A 401 -18.39 9.67 6.90
N SER A 402 -19.21 10.71 6.89
CA SER A 402 -20.57 10.69 6.35
C SER A 402 -20.62 11.38 4.99
N ALA A 403 -21.58 11.03 4.15
CA ALA A 403 -21.83 11.77 2.92
C ALA A 403 -22.33 13.19 3.23
N ALA A 404 -21.94 14.15 2.40
CA ALA A 404 -22.45 15.52 2.52
C ALA A 404 -23.96 15.59 2.20
N PRO A 405 -24.76 16.29 3.00
CA PRO A 405 -26.16 16.53 2.66
C PRO A 405 -26.30 17.45 1.43
N GLU A 406 -27.37 17.29 0.65
CA GLU A 406 -27.60 18.01 -0.61
C GLU A 406 -27.52 19.54 -0.46
N GLU A 407 -28.01 20.10 0.66
CA GLU A 407 -27.95 21.53 0.93
C GLU A 407 -26.53 22.11 0.99
N ASP A 408 -25.53 21.27 1.18
CA ASP A 408 -24.13 21.67 1.24
C ASP A 408 -23.41 21.59 -0.11
N TRP A 409 -23.96 20.90 -1.10
CA TRP A 409 -23.29 20.66 -2.37
C TRP A 409 -22.96 21.94 -3.12
N LEU A 410 -23.99 22.76 -3.36
CA LEU A 410 -23.81 24.01 -4.11
C LEU A 410 -22.84 25.00 -3.42
N PRO A 411 -22.97 25.31 -2.11
CA PRO A 411 -22.02 26.19 -1.45
C PRO A 411 -20.58 25.68 -1.50
N THR A 412 -20.38 24.37 -1.31
CA THR A 412 -19.05 23.77 -1.32
C THR A 412 -18.46 23.72 -2.73
N ALA A 413 -19.27 23.38 -3.75
CA ALA A 413 -18.83 23.42 -5.15
C ALA A 413 -18.40 24.82 -5.57
N LYS A 414 -19.11 25.88 -5.15
CA LYS A 414 -18.71 27.28 -5.39
C LYS A 414 -17.37 27.62 -4.72
N THR A 415 -17.14 27.16 -3.50
CA THR A 415 -15.87 27.38 -2.80
C THR A 415 -14.70 26.66 -3.49
N ILE A 416 -14.94 25.42 -3.97
CA ILE A 416 -13.94 24.66 -4.75
C ILE A 416 -13.62 25.40 -6.07
N GLU A 417 -14.63 25.85 -6.81
CA GLU A 417 -14.43 26.61 -8.05
C GLU A 417 -13.65 27.91 -7.80
N GLU A 418 -13.97 28.62 -6.72
CA GLU A 418 -13.25 29.84 -6.30
C GLU A 418 -11.78 29.51 -5.97
N PHE A 419 -11.51 28.48 -5.15
CA PHE A 419 -10.15 28.05 -4.83
C PHE A 419 -9.35 27.73 -6.10
N LEU A 420 -9.91 26.92 -6.99
CA LEU A 420 -9.24 26.51 -8.23
C LEU A 420 -9.02 27.69 -9.19
N SER A 421 -9.85 28.73 -9.11
CA SER A 421 -9.66 29.93 -9.93
C SER A 421 -8.43 30.76 -9.55
N LEU A 422 -7.90 30.57 -8.34
CA LEU A 422 -6.76 31.29 -7.77
C LEU A 422 -5.42 30.56 -7.99
N ILE A 423 -5.45 29.35 -8.52
CA ILE A 423 -4.23 28.58 -8.82
C ILE A 423 -4.09 28.37 -10.35
N PRO A 424 -2.89 28.04 -10.87
CA PRO A 424 -2.69 27.75 -12.29
C PRO A 424 -3.63 26.64 -12.77
N ALA A 425 -4.32 26.87 -13.89
CA ALA A 425 -5.39 25.98 -14.36
C ALA A 425 -4.93 24.54 -14.64
N THR A 426 -3.65 24.34 -15.01
CA THR A 426 -3.10 23.00 -15.28
C THR A 426 -2.45 22.34 -14.04
N LEU A 427 -2.36 23.05 -12.90
CA LEU A 427 -1.63 22.55 -11.73
C LEU A 427 -2.20 21.20 -11.25
N MET A 428 -3.51 21.08 -11.11
CA MET A 428 -4.13 19.82 -10.66
C MET A 428 -3.89 18.67 -11.65
N ARG A 429 -3.86 18.94 -12.94
CA ARG A 429 -3.51 17.94 -13.96
C ARG A 429 -2.04 17.53 -13.88
N GLU A 430 -1.14 18.47 -13.65
CA GLU A 430 0.28 18.18 -13.47
C GLU A 430 0.52 17.35 -12.20
N VAL A 431 -0.16 17.69 -11.11
CA VAL A 431 -0.12 16.92 -9.84
C VAL A 431 -0.60 15.48 -10.04
N SER A 432 -1.66 15.28 -10.79
CA SER A 432 -2.21 13.95 -11.06
C SER A 432 -1.51 13.18 -12.19
N GLY A 433 -0.48 13.76 -12.81
CA GLY A 433 0.19 13.13 -13.95
C GLY A 433 -0.61 13.16 -15.26
N GLY A 434 -1.42 14.18 -15.44
CA GLY A 434 -2.30 14.31 -16.60
C GLY A 434 -3.65 13.62 -16.43
N LYS A 435 -3.91 13.03 -15.24
CA LYS A 435 -5.17 12.41 -14.86
C LYS A 435 -6.07 13.42 -14.12
N GLU A 436 -6.90 12.93 -13.22
CA GLU A 436 -7.83 13.74 -12.43
C GLU A 436 -7.36 13.86 -10.97
N VAL A 437 -7.79 14.90 -10.29
CA VAL A 437 -7.82 15.00 -8.83
C VAL A 437 -9.28 14.92 -8.39
N TRP A 438 -9.58 14.12 -7.38
CA TRP A 438 -10.95 14.01 -6.87
C TRP A 438 -11.11 14.85 -5.62
N ILE A 439 -12.27 15.51 -5.48
CA ILE A 439 -12.66 16.21 -4.25
C ILE A 439 -13.99 15.64 -3.80
N TYR A 440 -13.98 14.90 -2.69
CA TYR A 440 -15.16 14.34 -2.05
C TYR A 440 -15.76 15.34 -1.08
N LEU A 441 -17.07 15.57 -1.20
CA LEU A 441 -17.84 16.32 -0.24
C LEU A 441 -18.31 15.38 0.87
N CYS A 442 -17.83 15.62 2.06
CA CYS A 442 -18.08 14.77 3.23
C CYS A 442 -18.71 15.57 4.38
N ARG A 443 -19.10 14.86 5.41
CA ARG A 443 -19.49 15.37 6.71
C ARG A 443 -18.85 14.54 7.80
N ASP A 444 -18.62 15.19 8.96
CA ASP A 444 -18.22 14.49 10.19
C ASP A 444 -17.00 13.59 9.97
N ILE A 445 -15.90 14.17 9.49
CA ILE A 445 -14.66 13.45 9.28
C ILE A 445 -13.99 13.21 10.62
N HIS A 446 -13.85 11.94 11.05
CA HIS A 446 -13.29 11.54 12.33
C HIS A 446 -12.19 10.48 12.19
N LYS A 447 -11.30 10.46 13.18
CA LYS A 447 -10.37 9.35 13.43
C LYS A 447 -10.37 9.10 14.94
N GLY A 448 -11.17 8.13 15.38
CA GLY A 448 -11.47 7.95 16.79
C GLY A 448 -12.21 9.16 17.36
N GLU A 449 -11.66 9.81 18.39
CA GLU A 449 -12.28 11.02 19.01
C GLU A 449 -11.88 12.34 18.33
N GLU A 450 -10.95 12.32 17.39
CA GLU A 450 -10.47 13.50 16.69
C GLU A 450 -11.31 13.81 15.46
N SER A 451 -11.67 15.10 15.29
CA SER A 451 -12.42 15.61 14.13
C SER A 451 -11.52 16.41 13.21
N PHE A 452 -11.73 16.28 11.90
CA PHE A 452 -10.92 16.92 10.88
C PHE A 452 -11.80 17.73 9.91
N GLY A 453 -11.24 18.84 9.41
CA GLY A 453 -11.91 19.63 8.36
C GLY A 453 -11.76 19.02 6.96
N GLY A 454 -10.74 18.20 6.77
CA GLY A 454 -10.43 17.50 5.54
C GLY A 454 -9.30 16.52 5.72
N PHE A 455 -8.98 15.80 4.68
CA PHE A 455 -7.74 15.05 4.53
C PHE A 455 -7.46 14.78 3.05
N ALA A 456 -6.19 14.57 2.72
CA ALA A 456 -5.74 14.23 1.37
C ALA A 456 -5.08 12.85 1.37
N ALA A 457 -5.33 12.07 0.32
CA ALA A 457 -4.72 10.76 0.14
C ALA A 457 -4.72 10.36 -1.35
N TYR A 458 -4.27 9.13 -1.62
CA TYR A 458 -4.42 8.48 -2.91
C TYR A 458 -5.44 7.36 -2.85
N VAL A 459 -6.34 7.32 -3.83
CA VAL A 459 -7.15 6.13 -4.13
C VAL A 459 -6.65 5.59 -5.47
N SER A 460 -6.04 4.43 -5.44
CA SER A 460 -5.40 3.86 -6.62
C SER A 460 -4.38 4.84 -7.22
N GLN A 461 -4.62 5.39 -8.39
CA GLN A 461 -3.76 6.32 -9.10
C GLN A 461 -4.20 7.78 -8.99
N TYR A 462 -5.32 8.06 -8.30
CA TYR A 462 -5.87 9.40 -8.23
C TYR A 462 -5.59 10.03 -6.88
N PRO A 463 -4.92 11.19 -6.87
CA PRO A 463 -4.91 12.00 -5.67
C PRO A 463 -6.33 12.48 -5.39
N PHE A 464 -6.73 12.46 -4.13
CA PHE A 464 -8.00 13.02 -3.73
C PHE A 464 -7.89 13.87 -2.47
N ILE A 465 -8.88 14.72 -2.33
CA ILE A 465 -9.13 15.55 -1.15
C ILE A 465 -10.53 15.22 -0.66
N ALA A 466 -10.70 14.91 0.62
CA ALA A 466 -11.99 14.89 1.30
C ALA A 466 -12.13 16.19 2.08
N VAL A 467 -13.27 16.87 1.93
CA VAL A 467 -13.55 18.10 2.67
C VAL A 467 -14.85 18.00 3.44
N ASP A 468 -14.82 18.42 4.70
CA ASP A 468 -16.07 18.56 5.47
C ASP A 468 -16.87 19.76 4.93
N SER A 469 -18.00 19.43 4.32
CA SER A 469 -18.88 20.39 3.67
C SER A 469 -19.62 21.33 4.64
N SER A 470 -19.43 21.21 5.97
CA SER A 470 -19.95 22.14 6.95
C SER A 470 -19.15 23.45 7.01
N PHE A 471 -17.87 23.41 6.62
CA PHE A 471 -17.04 24.61 6.59
C PHE A 471 -17.51 25.61 5.53
N ARG A 472 -17.38 26.90 5.80
CA ARG A 472 -17.81 27.98 4.92
C ARG A 472 -16.79 29.12 4.90
N GLY A 473 -16.77 29.88 3.80
CA GLY A 473 -15.94 31.07 3.64
C GLY A 473 -14.46 30.78 3.91
N ASP A 474 -13.84 31.61 4.73
CA ASP A 474 -12.40 31.50 5.04
C ASP A 474 -12.00 30.12 5.61
N SER A 475 -12.85 29.50 6.41
CA SER A 475 -12.55 28.18 7.00
C SER A 475 -12.51 27.09 5.94
N ALA A 476 -13.46 27.07 5.00
CA ALA A 476 -13.47 26.12 3.89
C ALA A 476 -12.26 26.34 2.97
N MET A 477 -11.93 27.61 2.70
CA MET A 477 -10.77 27.96 1.88
C MET A 477 -9.45 27.54 2.54
N ALA A 478 -9.35 27.68 3.87
CA ALA A 478 -8.18 27.23 4.64
C ALA A 478 -8.01 25.72 4.58
N VAL A 479 -9.09 24.95 4.77
CA VAL A 479 -9.09 23.49 4.64
C VAL A 479 -8.66 23.08 3.22
N LEU A 480 -9.30 23.61 2.19
CA LEU A 480 -8.96 23.29 0.80
C LEU A 480 -7.50 23.61 0.46
N SER A 481 -6.97 24.74 0.93
CA SER A 481 -5.56 25.09 0.68
C SER A 481 -4.59 24.19 1.45
N HIS A 482 -4.93 23.76 2.67
CA HIS A 482 -4.13 22.82 3.44
C HIS A 482 -4.07 21.45 2.73
N GLU A 483 -5.22 20.87 2.39
CA GLU A 483 -5.30 19.58 1.73
C GLU A 483 -4.68 19.60 0.32
N ALA A 484 -4.82 20.70 -0.40
CA ALA A 484 -4.11 20.89 -1.67
C ALA A 484 -2.59 20.91 -1.47
N GLY A 485 -2.11 21.46 -0.34
CA GLY A 485 -0.70 21.41 0.06
C GLY A 485 -0.19 19.97 0.15
N HIS A 486 -0.95 19.06 0.75
CA HIS A 486 -0.62 17.62 0.75
C HIS A 486 -0.59 17.04 -0.67
N VAL A 487 -1.60 17.33 -1.48
CA VAL A 487 -1.66 16.86 -2.87
C VAL A 487 -0.46 17.36 -3.69
N PHE A 488 -0.02 18.59 -3.49
CA PHE A 488 1.18 19.14 -4.16
C PHE A 488 2.47 18.45 -3.71
N ASN A 489 2.53 17.91 -2.50
CA ASN A 489 3.70 17.19 -2.01
C ASN A 489 3.91 15.83 -2.68
N TYR A 490 2.90 15.26 -3.31
CA TYR A 490 2.97 13.92 -3.89
C TYR A 490 3.95 13.76 -5.06
N ARG A 491 4.33 14.85 -5.73
CA ARG A 491 5.30 14.85 -6.83
C ARG A 491 6.63 15.49 -6.48
N LEU A 492 6.86 15.79 -5.23
CA LEU A 492 8.15 16.35 -4.83
C LEU A 492 9.25 15.32 -5.06
N SER A 493 10.36 15.79 -5.62
CA SER A 493 11.57 15.00 -5.71
C SER A 493 12.18 14.76 -4.33
N ILE A 494 13.02 13.72 -4.20
CA ILE A 494 13.80 13.48 -2.98
C ILE A 494 14.66 14.71 -2.64
N GLU A 495 15.19 15.39 -3.65
CA GLU A 495 16.00 16.59 -3.48
C GLU A 495 15.15 17.75 -2.91
N SER A 496 13.92 17.91 -3.41
CA SER A 496 12.98 18.92 -2.90
C SER A 496 12.55 18.62 -1.47
N ALA A 497 12.27 17.37 -1.15
CA ALA A 497 11.98 16.94 0.21
C ALA A 497 13.17 17.18 1.14
N ALA A 498 14.38 16.81 0.73
CA ALA A 498 15.61 17.05 1.50
C ALA A 498 15.94 18.56 1.65
N LYS A 499 15.59 19.40 0.65
CA LYS A 499 15.72 20.86 0.74
C LYS A 499 14.81 21.42 1.83
N TRP A 500 13.58 20.90 1.91
CA TRP A 500 12.62 21.25 2.95
C TRP A 500 13.06 20.79 4.35
N GLU A 501 13.46 19.53 4.48
CA GLU A 501 13.89 18.94 5.76
C GLU A 501 15.07 19.69 6.38
N LYS A 502 15.94 20.28 5.57
CA LYS A 502 17.05 21.13 6.04
C LYS A 502 16.60 22.52 6.49
N ALA A 503 15.40 22.96 6.12
CA ALA A 503 14.88 24.27 6.48
C ALA A 503 14.37 24.34 7.92
N THR A 504 14.05 23.21 8.54
CA THR A 504 13.56 23.13 9.93
C THR A 504 14.39 22.11 10.71
N PRO A 505 14.89 22.45 11.92
CA PRO A 505 15.57 21.46 12.77
C PRO A 505 14.65 20.28 13.09
N SER A 506 15.12 19.07 12.83
CA SER A 506 14.29 17.85 12.98
C SER A 506 13.81 17.60 14.39
N GLU A 507 14.54 18.09 15.39
CA GLU A 507 14.20 18.02 16.81
C GLU A 507 13.02 18.93 17.21
N TYR A 508 12.58 19.83 16.34
CA TYR A 508 11.43 20.70 16.60
C TYR A 508 10.11 20.08 16.18
N TYR A 509 10.14 19.04 15.35
CA TYR A 509 8.94 18.24 15.07
C TYR A 509 8.60 17.33 16.26
N GLY A 510 7.34 17.00 16.44
CA GLY A 510 6.88 16.09 17.47
C GLY A 510 5.43 16.30 17.89
N GLU A 511 5.20 16.70 19.14
CA GLU A 511 3.85 16.86 19.66
C GLU A 511 3.13 18.08 19.05
N ASN A 512 1.83 17.97 18.86
CA ASN A 512 0.96 19.08 18.45
C ASN A 512 0.77 20.04 19.65
N ASP A 513 1.75 20.89 19.90
CA ASP A 513 1.73 21.92 20.94
C ASP A 513 2.13 23.30 20.36
N LEU A 514 2.13 24.33 21.20
CA LEU A 514 2.37 25.71 20.76
C LEU A 514 3.87 26.08 20.68
N LYS A 515 4.80 25.20 21.07
CA LYS A 515 6.24 25.53 21.06
C LYS A 515 6.74 25.82 19.65
N HIS A 516 7.57 26.82 19.54
CA HIS A 516 8.15 27.28 18.27
C HIS A 516 7.13 27.70 17.21
N THR A 517 5.86 27.90 17.57
CA THR A 517 4.82 28.40 16.69
C THR A 517 4.65 29.91 16.81
N ILE A 518 3.91 30.52 15.87
CA ILE A 518 3.54 31.95 15.96
C ILE A 518 2.70 32.30 17.20
N TYR A 519 2.20 31.31 17.93
CA TYR A 519 1.41 31.43 19.16
C TYR A 519 2.22 31.14 20.43
N ASP A 520 3.51 30.82 20.27
CA ASP A 520 4.41 30.60 21.40
C ASP A 520 4.82 31.94 22.01
N ASN A 521 4.35 32.21 23.22
CA ASN A 521 4.67 33.45 23.96
C ASN A 521 6.02 33.38 24.70
N ASP A 522 6.62 32.19 24.79
CA ASP A 522 7.80 31.92 25.59
C ASP A 522 9.11 31.95 24.79
N THR A 523 9.02 31.97 23.46
CA THR A 523 10.21 31.98 22.59
C THR A 523 10.09 32.96 21.43
N SER A 524 11.23 33.53 21.02
CA SER A 524 11.38 34.27 19.76
C SER A 524 11.85 33.34 18.62
N ASP A 525 12.18 32.08 18.92
CA ASP A 525 12.63 31.09 17.95
C ASP A 525 11.44 30.37 17.30
N VAL A 526 10.74 31.11 16.45
CA VAL A 526 9.48 30.68 15.82
C VAL A 526 9.79 30.07 14.45
N TRP A 527 9.26 28.87 14.23
CA TRP A 527 9.46 28.05 13.02
C TRP A 527 8.16 27.61 12.33
N PHE A 528 7.06 27.53 13.08
CA PHE A 528 5.83 26.95 12.58
C PHE A 528 4.67 27.94 12.56
N VAL A 529 3.85 27.88 11.52
CA VAL A 529 2.66 28.72 11.35
C VAL A 529 1.50 28.28 12.25
N SER A 530 1.53 27.04 12.74
CA SER A 530 0.53 26.47 13.63
C SER A 530 1.15 25.38 14.54
N SER A 531 0.40 24.92 15.54
CA SER A 531 0.77 23.74 16.33
C SER A 531 0.69 22.47 15.49
N TYR A 532 -0.22 22.42 14.52
CA TYR A 532 -0.40 21.25 13.65
C TYR A 532 0.78 21.09 12.67
N ALA A 533 1.30 22.17 12.12
CA ALA A 533 2.54 22.18 11.32
C ALA A 533 3.73 21.52 12.02
N ARG A 534 3.74 21.52 13.35
CA ARG A 534 4.80 20.94 14.16
C ARG A 534 4.77 19.41 14.23
N THR A 535 3.68 18.78 13.85
CA THR A 535 3.49 17.32 13.92
C THR A 535 4.54 16.58 13.10
N ASN A 536 4.76 16.98 11.87
CA ASN A 536 5.75 16.40 10.96
C ASN A 536 6.01 17.32 9.76
N ALA A 537 7.00 16.95 8.93
CA ALA A 537 7.40 17.74 7.78
C ALA A 537 6.32 17.85 6.68
N GLU A 538 5.39 16.91 6.59
CA GLU A 538 4.30 16.92 5.60
C GLU A 538 3.23 17.92 5.99
N GLU A 539 2.81 17.91 7.26
CA GLU A 539 1.88 18.87 7.82
C GLU A 539 2.46 20.30 7.79
N ASP A 540 3.76 20.41 8.06
CA ASP A 540 4.46 21.69 7.99
C ASP A 540 4.44 22.30 6.57
N ARG A 541 4.62 21.48 5.54
CA ARG A 541 4.49 21.94 4.14
C ARG A 541 3.05 22.34 3.80
N ALA A 542 2.07 21.54 4.20
CA ALA A 542 0.67 21.79 3.93
C ALA A 542 0.19 23.09 4.61
N ASP A 543 0.50 23.25 5.89
CA ASP A 543 0.18 24.46 6.64
C ASP A 543 0.95 25.70 6.14
N THR A 544 2.20 25.51 5.72
CA THR A 544 2.99 26.57 5.10
C THR A 544 2.33 27.06 3.81
N PHE A 545 1.87 26.14 2.94
CA PHE A 545 1.13 26.53 1.74
C PHE A 545 -0.18 27.22 2.08
N SER A 546 -0.97 26.67 3.01
CA SER A 546 -2.23 27.28 3.45
C SER A 546 -2.02 28.69 4.00
N ALA A 547 -0.99 28.93 4.81
CA ALA A 547 -0.67 30.26 5.34
C ALA A 547 -0.35 31.27 4.25
N MET A 548 0.46 30.88 3.25
CA MET A 548 0.76 31.72 2.09
C MET A 548 -0.49 32.03 1.27
N PHE A 549 -1.27 31.01 0.98
CA PHE A 549 -2.50 31.11 0.20
C PHE A 549 -3.53 32.00 0.89
N MET A 550 -3.82 31.75 2.17
CA MET A 550 -4.80 32.50 2.94
C MET A 550 -4.42 33.96 3.16
N ALA A 551 -3.13 34.28 3.31
CA ALA A 551 -2.68 35.66 3.35
C ALA A 551 -2.97 36.39 2.02
N ALA A 552 -2.72 35.74 0.89
CA ALA A 552 -3.03 36.27 -0.43
C ALA A 552 -4.55 36.40 -0.64
N TYR A 553 -5.34 35.43 -0.20
CA TYR A 553 -6.80 35.38 -0.30
C TYR A 553 -7.45 36.53 0.48
N ARG A 554 -7.05 36.71 1.73
CA ARG A 554 -7.53 37.83 2.57
C ARG A 554 -6.95 39.15 2.18
N ASN A 555 -5.96 39.16 1.29
CA ASN A 555 -5.16 40.35 0.96
C ASN A 555 -4.54 41.02 2.19
N GLU A 556 -4.12 40.21 3.16
CA GLU A 556 -3.61 40.69 4.45
C GLU A 556 -2.41 39.82 4.87
N SER A 557 -1.30 40.48 5.21
CA SER A 557 -0.12 39.82 5.73
C SER A 557 -0.37 39.38 7.19
N SER A 558 -0.25 38.09 7.47
CA SER A 558 -0.39 37.56 8.84
C SER A 558 0.89 37.79 9.66
N ALA A 559 0.80 37.54 10.99
CA ALA A 559 1.94 37.59 11.89
C ALA A 559 3.06 36.60 11.47
N ALA A 560 2.74 35.51 10.81
CA ALA A 560 3.71 34.55 10.29
C ALA A 560 4.79 35.16 9.41
N PHE A 561 4.43 36.19 8.62
CA PHE A 561 5.36 36.91 7.71
C PHE A 561 6.36 37.81 8.44
N THR A 562 6.25 38.00 9.74
CA THR A 562 7.20 38.75 10.56
C THR A 562 8.38 37.91 11.07
N TYR A 563 8.27 36.57 11.04
CA TYR A 563 9.29 35.67 11.52
C TYR A 563 10.20 35.17 10.42
N GLN A 564 11.51 35.39 10.58
CA GLN A 564 12.51 35.13 9.55
C GLN A 564 12.55 33.65 9.13
N ASN A 565 12.44 32.70 10.08
CA ASN A 565 12.48 31.27 9.77
C ASN A 565 11.27 30.86 8.93
N ILE A 566 10.07 31.35 9.27
CA ILE A 566 8.85 31.09 8.51
C ILE A 566 8.97 31.73 7.10
N MET A 567 9.46 32.95 7.01
CA MET A 567 9.68 33.60 5.69
C MET A 567 10.66 32.83 4.82
N ASN A 568 11.69 32.23 5.41
CA ASN A 568 12.61 31.36 4.69
C ASN A 568 11.88 30.10 4.17
N LYS A 569 11.03 29.49 4.99
CA LYS A 569 10.22 28.34 4.60
C LYS A 569 9.25 28.69 3.47
N PHE A 570 8.57 29.81 3.55
CA PHE A 570 7.70 30.29 2.47
C PHE A 570 8.45 30.40 1.13
N LYS A 571 9.66 30.99 1.13
CA LYS A 571 10.50 31.10 -0.06
C LYS A 571 10.93 29.73 -0.58
N ILE A 572 11.40 28.85 0.30
CA ILE A 572 11.82 27.48 -0.05
C ILE A 572 10.65 26.71 -0.67
N TYR A 573 9.46 26.79 -0.07
CA TYR A 573 8.31 26.06 -0.60
C TYR A 573 7.82 26.61 -1.94
N ALA A 574 7.81 27.94 -2.10
CA ALA A 574 7.51 28.56 -3.39
C ALA A 574 8.50 28.15 -4.49
N GLU A 575 9.81 28.09 -4.17
CA GLU A 575 10.83 27.59 -5.08
C GLU A 575 10.60 26.11 -5.44
N ILE A 576 10.31 25.27 -4.44
CA ILE A 576 10.02 23.82 -4.63
C ILE A 576 8.83 23.65 -5.60
N LEU A 577 7.73 24.37 -5.42
CA LEU A 577 6.59 24.28 -6.31
C LEU A 577 6.92 24.75 -7.74
N ARG A 578 7.75 25.77 -7.88
CA ARG A 578 8.21 26.25 -9.20
C ARG A 578 9.17 25.25 -9.87
N GLU A 579 10.00 24.56 -9.11
CA GLU A 579 10.91 23.54 -9.63
C GLU A 579 10.13 22.27 -10.04
N THR A 580 9.04 21.94 -9.33
CA THR A 580 8.28 20.69 -9.51
C THR A 580 7.26 20.79 -10.65
N TYR A 581 6.56 21.93 -10.79
CA TYR A 581 5.43 22.06 -11.71
C TYR A 581 5.70 23.05 -12.83
N ASP A 582 5.54 22.62 -14.09
CA ASP A 582 5.83 23.46 -15.26
C ASP A 582 4.92 24.69 -15.32
N CYS A 583 3.66 24.58 -14.92
CA CYS A 583 2.75 25.73 -14.86
C CYS A 583 3.18 26.77 -13.83
N CYS A 584 3.80 26.35 -12.72
CA CYS A 584 4.35 27.26 -11.72
C CYS A 584 5.67 27.90 -12.18
N LYS A 585 6.55 27.09 -12.82
CA LYS A 585 7.85 27.54 -13.34
C LYS A 585 7.73 28.68 -14.34
N ASN A 586 6.73 28.61 -15.21
CA ASN A 586 6.52 29.56 -16.29
C ASN A 586 5.62 30.75 -15.90
N ALA A 587 5.01 30.73 -14.71
CA ALA A 587 4.16 31.81 -14.24
C ALA A 587 5.00 33.04 -13.83
N SER A 588 4.61 34.21 -14.30
CA SER A 588 5.24 35.49 -13.91
C SER A 588 5.02 35.78 -12.43
N GLU A 589 3.87 35.42 -11.91
CA GLU A 589 3.47 35.59 -10.52
C GLU A 589 2.47 34.49 -10.15
N LEU A 590 2.65 33.91 -8.96
CA LEU A 590 1.72 32.92 -8.41
C LEU A 590 0.92 33.58 -7.29
N PHE A 591 -0.37 33.27 -7.21
CA PHE A 591 -1.30 33.93 -6.28
C PHE A 591 -0.78 33.91 -4.84
N TRP A 592 -0.30 32.75 -4.38
CA TRP A 592 0.19 32.53 -3.01
C TRP A 592 1.57 33.19 -2.72
N GLU A 593 2.27 33.68 -3.73
CA GLU A 593 3.55 34.36 -3.54
C GLU A 593 3.41 35.85 -3.25
N LYS A 594 2.20 36.37 -3.21
CA LYS A 594 1.91 37.81 -3.08
C LYS A 594 2.69 38.52 -1.95
N PHE A 595 2.90 37.82 -0.83
CA PHE A 595 3.59 38.34 0.35
C PHE A 595 4.95 37.69 0.60
N VAL A 596 5.43 36.79 -0.27
CA VAL A 596 6.66 36.00 -0.10
C VAL A 596 7.91 36.71 -0.65
N LYS A 597 7.80 37.88 -1.25
CA LYS A 597 8.89 38.63 -1.91
C LYS A 597 10.01 39.07 -0.99
#